data_becb5e5c2bcf89f240d7726cba3869d4
#
_entry.id   becb5e5c2bcf89f240d7726cba3869d4
#
_cell.length_a   1.000
_cell.length_b   1.000
_cell.length_c   1.000
_cell.angle_alpha   90.00
_cell.angle_beta   90.00
_cell.angle_gamma   90.00
#
_symmetry.space_group_name_H-M   'P 1'
#
loop_
_entity.id
_entity.type
_entity.pdbx_description
1 polymer ?
#
loop_
_entity_poly.entity_id
_entity_poly.type
_entity_poly.pdbx_seq_one_letter_code
_entity_poly.pdbx_strand_id
1 'polypeptide(L)'
;LLSAPMAEQPDIIDLSLPLNGTPRFSPEDVCLIAVPCFGGRAPEIALERLAQTQGGGARAILLSVYGNRSDEDTLFELKGAAMRAGYVPMAAVRAVAQHSIVPAIAAGRPDEEDARRLAQFGRVIRDRLTEPNAPPLSLAKKGLLRPFGGLPVHPRAGKPCTGCGKCASLCPVGAIPSRDPSQTLETLCITCMRCVAVCPVHARRLSPLVVKLAGRKLKKKCARRQEPELIF
;
A
#
# COMPACT_ATOMS: atom_id res chain seq x y z
N LEU A 1 -0.69 -5.99 -12.89
CA LEU A 1 -0.04 -5.08 -13.85
C LEU A 1 1.48 -5.23 -13.82
N LEU A 2 2.14 -4.83 -12.72
CA LEU A 2 3.61 -4.89 -12.61
C LEU A 2 4.16 -6.32 -12.63
N SER A 3 3.51 -7.26 -11.95
CA SER A 3 3.94 -8.66 -11.84
C SER A 3 3.64 -9.50 -13.09
N ALA A 4 2.66 -9.12 -13.89
CA ALA A 4 2.21 -9.92 -15.03
C ALA A 4 3.32 -10.35 -16.01
N PRO A 5 4.35 -9.52 -16.31
CA PRO A 5 5.46 -9.93 -17.15
C PRO A 5 6.46 -10.89 -16.48
N MET A 6 6.36 -11.09 -15.16
CA MET A 6 7.30 -11.88 -14.35
C MET A 6 6.70 -13.22 -13.92
N ALA A 7 5.40 -13.28 -13.66
CA ALA A 7 4.69 -14.49 -13.24
C ALA A 7 3.22 -14.43 -13.67
N GLU A 8 2.70 -15.53 -14.20
CA GLU A 8 1.28 -15.65 -14.58
C GLU A 8 0.38 -15.77 -13.35
N GLN A 9 0.80 -16.52 -12.36
CA GLN A 9 0.06 -16.78 -11.12
C GLN A 9 1.00 -16.67 -9.91
N PRO A 10 1.22 -15.45 -9.38
CA PRO A 10 2.04 -15.28 -8.19
C PRO A 10 1.27 -15.73 -6.93
N ASP A 11 1.97 -16.33 -5.98
CA ASP A 11 1.45 -16.53 -4.63
C ASP A 11 1.24 -15.18 -3.93
N ILE A 12 0.09 -15.02 -3.26
CA ILE A 12 -0.27 -13.75 -2.62
C ILE A 12 -0.30 -13.91 -1.10
N ILE A 13 0.50 -13.10 -0.41
CA ILE A 13 0.50 -12.98 1.04
C ILE A 13 -0.06 -11.60 1.41
N ASP A 14 -1.22 -11.55 2.06
CA ASP A 14 -1.88 -10.30 2.46
C ASP A 14 -1.30 -9.77 3.78
N LEU A 15 -0.30 -8.88 3.69
CA LEU A 15 0.28 -8.20 4.86
C LEU A 15 -0.71 -7.26 5.59
N SER A 16 -1.91 -7.05 5.08
CA SER A 16 -2.94 -6.29 5.81
C SER A 16 -3.70 -7.14 6.83
N LEU A 17 -3.52 -8.46 6.83
CA LEU A 17 -4.12 -9.40 7.78
C LEU A 17 -3.04 -10.14 8.57
N PRO A 18 -3.35 -10.70 9.76
CA PRO A 18 -2.41 -11.55 10.49
C PRO A 18 -1.91 -12.70 9.62
N LEU A 19 -0.62 -12.98 9.68
CA LEU A 19 -0.01 -14.07 8.93
C LEU A 19 -0.34 -15.43 9.58
N ASN A 20 -0.61 -16.43 8.76
CA ASN A 20 -0.72 -17.81 9.18
C ASN A 20 0.68 -18.45 9.14
N GLY A 21 1.39 -18.42 10.26
CA GLY A 21 2.78 -18.90 10.34
C GLY A 21 3.80 -17.87 9.86
N THR A 22 5.04 -18.34 9.65
CA THR A 22 6.17 -17.50 9.19
C THR A 22 6.50 -17.87 7.73
N PRO A 23 6.10 -17.04 6.75
CA PRO A 23 6.49 -17.23 5.36
C PRO A 23 8.03 -17.23 5.23
N ARG A 24 8.58 -18.20 4.50
CA ARG A 24 10.03 -18.38 4.29
C ARG A 24 10.31 -18.37 2.81
N PHE A 25 11.39 -17.70 2.44
CA PHE A 25 11.83 -17.55 1.06
C PHE A 25 13.31 -17.93 0.96
N SER A 26 13.79 -18.07 -0.27
CA SER A 26 15.14 -18.46 -0.62
C SER A 26 15.73 -17.51 -1.68
N PRO A 27 17.04 -17.55 -1.99
CA PRO A 27 17.64 -16.70 -3.02
C PRO A 27 17.06 -16.90 -4.44
N GLU A 28 16.40 -18.03 -4.69
CA GLU A 28 15.74 -18.36 -5.96
C GLU A 28 14.41 -17.61 -6.12
N ASP A 29 13.83 -17.17 -5.02
CA ASP A 29 12.54 -16.48 -5.03
C ASP A 29 12.68 -15.02 -5.45
N VAL A 30 11.61 -14.51 -6.08
CA VAL A 30 11.43 -13.09 -6.38
C VAL A 30 10.15 -12.60 -5.71
N CYS A 31 10.29 -11.64 -4.80
CA CYS A 31 9.18 -11.12 -4.01
C CYS A 31 8.82 -9.68 -4.43
N LEU A 32 7.57 -9.45 -4.84
CA LEU A 32 7.01 -8.10 -4.99
C LEU A 32 6.38 -7.67 -3.67
N ILE A 33 7.02 -6.74 -2.95
CA ILE A 33 6.55 -6.25 -1.65
C ILE A 33 5.88 -4.89 -1.87
N ALA A 34 4.56 -4.85 -1.73
CA ALA A 34 3.75 -3.68 -2.00
C ALA A 34 3.10 -3.10 -0.74
N VAL A 35 3.19 -1.79 -0.55
CA VAL A 35 2.51 -1.08 0.53
C VAL A 35 1.84 0.20 0.02
N PRO A 36 0.72 0.63 0.62
CA PRO A 36 0.20 1.96 0.37
C PRO A 36 1.02 3.02 1.11
N CYS A 37 1.00 4.24 0.58
CA CYS A 37 1.57 5.40 1.26
C CYS A 37 0.52 6.09 2.13
N PHE A 38 0.69 6.08 3.43
CA PHE A 38 -0.16 6.79 4.39
C PHE A 38 0.60 7.98 4.99
N GLY A 39 0.23 9.20 4.56
CA GLY A 39 0.88 10.42 5.03
C GLY A 39 2.36 10.54 4.71
N GLY A 40 2.85 9.87 3.65
CA GLY A 40 4.26 9.85 3.27
C GLY A 40 5.07 8.70 3.90
N ARG A 41 4.39 7.76 4.57
CA ARG A 41 4.97 6.64 5.33
C ARG A 41 4.38 5.29 4.89
N ALA A 42 5.15 4.23 5.05
CA ALA A 42 4.61 2.88 4.99
C ALA A 42 3.74 2.61 6.24
N PRO A 43 2.59 1.91 6.13
CA PRO A 43 1.80 1.55 7.31
C PRO A 43 2.59 0.68 8.26
N GLU A 44 2.66 1.07 9.53
CA GLU A 44 3.43 0.36 10.56
C GLU A 44 3.04 -1.12 10.65
N ILE A 45 1.74 -1.41 10.67
CA ILE A 45 1.22 -2.78 10.71
C ILE A 45 1.70 -3.65 9.53
N ALA A 46 1.94 -3.05 8.35
CA ALA A 46 2.48 -3.79 7.21
C ALA A 46 3.98 -4.09 7.39
N LEU A 47 4.73 -3.14 7.96
CA LEU A 47 6.15 -3.33 8.27
C LEU A 47 6.36 -4.35 9.40
N GLU A 48 5.52 -4.33 10.44
CA GLU A 48 5.51 -5.32 11.53
C GLU A 48 5.27 -6.74 11.00
N ARG A 49 4.31 -6.90 10.09
CA ARG A 49 4.03 -8.22 9.48
C ARG A 49 5.11 -8.65 8.49
N LEU A 50 5.68 -7.73 7.74
CA LEU A 50 6.85 -8.02 6.91
C LEU A 50 8.01 -8.53 7.76
N ALA A 51 8.22 -7.98 8.95
CA ALA A 51 9.24 -8.43 9.90
C ALA A 51 9.00 -9.86 10.45
N GLN A 52 7.78 -10.41 10.31
CA GLN A 52 7.45 -11.79 10.66
C GLN A 52 7.77 -12.78 9.53
N THR A 53 8.20 -12.32 8.36
CA THR A 53 8.65 -13.17 7.26
C THR A 53 10.15 -13.38 7.32
N GLN A 54 10.63 -14.43 6.65
CA GLN A 54 12.06 -14.72 6.52
C GLN A 54 12.45 -14.65 5.04
N GLY A 55 13.07 -13.54 4.65
CA GLY A 55 13.42 -13.26 3.26
C GLY A 55 14.47 -14.18 2.68
N GLY A 56 15.36 -14.78 3.51
CA GLY A 56 16.31 -15.82 3.10
C GLY A 56 17.24 -15.46 1.93
N GLY A 57 17.43 -14.17 1.64
CA GLY A 57 18.19 -13.73 0.47
C GLY A 57 17.34 -13.56 -0.80
N ALA A 58 16.03 -13.76 -0.74
CA ALA A 58 15.14 -13.54 -1.88
C ALA A 58 15.25 -12.12 -2.45
N ARG A 59 15.28 -12.01 -3.77
CA ARG A 59 15.32 -10.72 -4.46
C ARG A 59 13.97 -10.02 -4.35
N ALA A 60 13.98 -8.75 -3.94
CA ALA A 60 12.76 -8.00 -3.69
C ALA A 60 12.59 -6.81 -4.65
N ILE A 61 11.36 -6.64 -5.13
CA ILE A 61 10.89 -5.48 -5.84
C ILE A 61 9.96 -4.73 -4.89
N LEU A 62 10.26 -3.47 -4.60
CA LEU A 62 9.48 -2.67 -3.65
C LEU A 62 8.48 -1.81 -4.40
N LEU A 63 7.23 -1.79 -3.94
CA LEU A 63 6.17 -1.00 -4.58
C LEU A 63 5.48 -0.11 -3.55
N SER A 64 5.52 1.21 -3.79
CA SER A 64 4.70 2.20 -3.09
C SER A 64 3.51 2.62 -3.94
N VAL A 65 2.29 2.50 -3.38
CA VAL A 65 1.06 2.96 -4.05
C VAL A 65 0.52 4.19 -3.33
N TYR A 66 0.37 5.30 -4.04
CA TYR A 66 -0.03 6.57 -3.44
C TYR A 66 -1.06 7.35 -4.26
N GLY A 67 -1.79 8.26 -3.58
CA GLY A 67 -2.90 9.04 -4.14
C GLY A 67 -2.47 10.36 -4.77
N ASN A 68 -1.55 10.36 -5.76
CA ASN A 68 -1.17 11.53 -6.59
C ASN A 68 -0.54 12.73 -5.87
N ARG A 69 -0.19 12.64 -4.57
CA ARG A 69 0.52 13.72 -3.88
C ARG A 69 2.03 13.50 -3.87
N SER A 70 2.49 12.52 -3.14
CA SER A 70 3.87 12.07 -3.02
C SER A 70 3.89 10.80 -2.17
N ASP A 71 4.85 9.93 -2.40
CA ASP A 71 5.14 8.77 -1.57
C ASP A 71 6.16 9.09 -0.46
N GLU A 72 6.79 10.27 -0.53
CA GLU A 72 7.81 10.76 0.43
C GLU A 72 8.84 9.67 0.79
N ASP A 73 8.89 9.23 2.06
CA ASP A 73 9.85 8.25 2.55
C ASP A 73 9.32 6.79 2.58
N THR A 74 8.13 6.53 2.01
CA THR A 74 7.49 5.20 2.03
C THR A 74 8.41 4.09 1.50
N LEU A 75 9.03 4.29 0.33
CA LEU A 75 9.96 3.30 -0.25
C LEU A 75 11.25 3.17 0.57
N PHE A 76 11.75 4.26 1.15
CA PHE A 76 12.93 4.22 2.00
C PHE A 76 12.69 3.38 3.25
N GLU A 77 11.53 3.54 3.91
CA GLU A 77 11.15 2.72 5.06
C GLU A 77 10.95 1.26 4.69
N LEU A 78 10.24 1.03 3.58
CA LEU A 78 9.99 -0.33 3.07
C LEU A 78 11.29 -1.04 2.74
N LYS A 79 12.26 -0.35 2.11
CA LYS A 79 13.60 -0.89 1.84
C LYS A 79 14.27 -1.34 3.13
N GLY A 80 14.32 -0.48 4.13
CA GLY A 80 14.92 -0.80 5.42
C GLY A 80 14.24 -2.00 6.11
N ALA A 81 12.90 -2.09 6.06
CA ALA A 81 12.16 -3.20 6.63
C ALA A 81 12.42 -4.52 5.86
N ALA A 82 12.41 -4.48 4.53
CA ALA A 82 12.70 -5.65 3.70
C ALA A 82 14.11 -6.19 3.95
N MET A 83 15.12 -5.32 4.01
CA MET A 83 16.51 -5.72 4.32
C MET A 83 16.63 -6.37 5.71
N ARG A 84 15.96 -5.82 6.73
CA ARG A 84 15.95 -6.42 8.08
C ARG A 84 15.25 -7.78 8.12
N ALA A 85 14.27 -8.00 7.27
CA ALA A 85 13.58 -9.29 7.11
C ALA A 85 14.37 -10.29 6.23
N GLY A 86 15.57 -9.92 5.74
CA GLY A 86 16.47 -10.81 4.98
C GLY A 86 16.23 -10.82 3.48
N TYR A 87 15.51 -9.85 2.92
CA TYR A 87 15.36 -9.68 1.48
C TYR A 87 16.47 -8.82 0.88
N VAL A 88 16.72 -8.98 -0.42
CA VAL A 88 17.67 -8.18 -1.22
C VAL A 88 16.89 -7.29 -2.19
N PRO A 89 16.63 -6.00 -1.85
CA PRO A 89 15.94 -5.09 -2.74
C PRO A 89 16.75 -4.80 -4.01
N MET A 90 16.14 -5.07 -5.18
CA MET A 90 16.77 -4.91 -6.51
C MET A 90 16.19 -3.76 -7.31
N ALA A 91 14.93 -3.43 -7.08
CA ALA A 91 14.22 -2.35 -7.77
C ALA A 91 13.13 -1.76 -6.88
N ALA A 92 12.73 -0.53 -7.14
CA ALA A 92 11.55 0.07 -6.54
C ALA A 92 10.66 0.75 -7.58
N VAL A 93 9.36 0.73 -7.33
CA VAL A 93 8.35 1.36 -8.19
C VAL A 93 7.45 2.26 -7.34
N ARG A 94 7.22 3.47 -7.83
CA ARG A 94 6.15 4.36 -7.37
C ARG A 94 4.97 4.21 -8.32
N ALA A 95 3.83 3.80 -7.81
CA ALA A 95 2.60 3.68 -8.59
C ALA A 95 1.53 4.62 -8.06
N VAL A 96 0.79 5.25 -8.96
CA VAL A 96 -0.30 6.15 -8.61
C VAL A 96 -1.63 5.40 -8.68
N ALA A 97 -2.46 5.59 -7.66
CA ALA A 97 -3.83 5.10 -7.63
C ALA A 97 -4.78 6.20 -7.20
N GLN A 98 -6.07 5.98 -7.40
CA GLN A 98 -7.12 6.86 -6.89
C GLN A 98 -6.96 7.07 -5.38
N HIS A 99 -7.05 8.32 -4.92
CA HIS A 99 -6.86 8.67 -3.53
C HIS A 99 -7.97 8.10 -2.65
N SER A 100 -7.63 7.25 -1.69
CA SER A 100 -8.59 6.49 -0.87
C SER A 100 -9.57 7.35 -0.05
N ILE A 101 -9.13 8.53 0.42
CA ILE A 101 -9.94 9.44 1.25
C ILE A 101 -10.68 10.48 0.42
N VAL A 102 -10.11 10.93 -0.69
CA VAL A 102 -10.68 11.94 -1.59
C VAL A 102 -10.75 11.35 -3.01
N PRO A 103 -11.76 10.55 -3.35
CA PRO A 103 -11.83 9.81 -4.61
C PRO A 103 -11.81 10.67 -5.89
N ALA A 104 -12.08 11.98 -5.77
CA ALA A 104 -11.94 12.92 -6.88
C ALA A 104 -10.48 13.20 -7.29
N ILE A 105 -9.50 12.86 -6.42
CA ILE A 105 -8.07 12.98 -6.73
C ILE A 105 -7.60 11.68 -7.39
N ALA A 106 -6.98 11.81 -8.55
CA ALA A 106 -6.55 10.69 -9.39
C ALA A 106 -7.68 9.67 -9.65
N ALA A 107 -8.90 10.19 -9.88
CA ALA A 107 -10.07 9.34 -10.15
C ALA A 107 -9.81 8.44 -11.37
N GLY A 108 -10.18 7.16 -11.25
CA GLY A 108 -10.01 6.16 -12.31
C GLY A 108 -8.58 5.64 -12.47
N ARG A 109 -7.64 6.02 -11.60
CA ARG A 109 -6.26 5.48 -11.65
C ARG A 109 -6.11 4.23 -10.77
N PRO A 110 -5.27 3.26 -11.21
CA PRO A 110 -4.45 3.25 -12.43
C PRO A 110 -5.29 3.15 -13.70
N ASP A 111 -5.00 4.00 -14.69
CA ASP A 111 -5.62 3.98 -16.01
C ASP A 111 -4.81 3.13 -17.01
N GLU A 112 -5.20 3.14 -18.29
CA GLU A 112 -4.51 2.36 -19.33
C GLU A 112 -3.06 2.78 -19.56
N GLU A 113 -2.75 4.07 -19.39
CA GLU A 113 -1.38 4.58 -19.50
C GLU A 113 -0.53 4.07 -18.34
N ASP A 114 -1.06 4.13 -17.11
CA ASP A 114 -0.41 3.55 -15.93
C ASP A 114 -0.18 2.04 -16.13
N ALA A 115 -1.20 1.33 -16.64
CA ALA A 115 -1.11 -0.10 -16.87
C ALA A 115 0.01 -0.46 -17.86
N ARG A 116 0.10 0.29 -18.96
CA ARG A 116 1.17 0.11 -19.97
C ARG A 116 2.56 0.37 -19.38
N ARG A 117 2.72 1.48 -18.61
CA ARG A 117 3.99 1.82 -17.96
C ARG A 117 4.39 0.77 -16.93
N LEU A 118 3.48 0.35 -16.06
CA LEU A 118 3.76 -0.67 -15.06
C LEU A 118 4.14 -2.01 -15.69
N ALA A 119 3.47 -2.42 -16.77
CA ALA A 119 3.86 -3.61 -17.52
C ALA A 119 5.25 -3.47 -18.17
N GLN A 120 5.60 -2.29 -18.68
CA GLN A 120 6.94 -2.00 -19.19
C GLN A 120 7.99 -2.11 -18.08
N PHE A 121 7.72 -1.53 -16.89
CA PHE A 121 8.61 -1.65 -15.73
C PHE A 121 8.81 -3.11 -15.33
N GLY A 122 7.74 -3.91 -15.34
CA GLY A 122 7.84 -5.34 -15.06
C GLY A 122 8.80 -6.07 -16.01
N ARG A 123 8.78 -5.75 -17.31
CA ARG A 123 9.75 -6.31 -18.28
C ARG A 123 11.19 -5.88 -17.98
N VAL A 124 11.42 -4.59 -17.75
CA VAL A 124 12.75 -4.05 -17.44
C VAL A 124 13.30 -4.67 -16.13
N ILE A 125 12.45 -4.81 -15.12
CA ILE A 125 12.82 -5.44 -13.84
C ILE A 125 13.17 -6.92 -14.05
N ARG A 126 12.34 -7.66 -14.81
CA ARG A 126 12.62 -9.07 -15.13
C ARG A 126 13.98 -9.22 -15.79
N ASP A 127 14.28 -8.40 -16.79
CA ASP A 127 15.54 -8.47 -17.51
C ASP A 127 16.72 -8.14 -16.58
N ARG A 128 16.59 -7.12 -15.70
CA ARG A 128 17.60 -6.82 -14.68
C ARG A 128 17.81 -7.96 -13.67
N LEU A 129 16.76 -8.68 -13.28
CA LEU A 129 16.86 -9.81 -12.36
C LEU A 129 17.67 -10.99 -12.96
N THR A 130 17.87 -11.05 -14.27
CA THR A 130 18.72 -12.04 -14.93
C THR A 130 20.21 -11.65 -14.97
N GLU A 131 20.54 -10.39 -14.65
CA GLU A 131 21.92 -9.91 -14.66
C GLU A 131 22.68 -10.45 -13.45
N PRO A 132 23.80 -11.19 -13.64
CA PRO A 132 24.52 -11.85 -12.53
C PRO A 132 25.06 -10.90 -11.46
N ASN A 133 25.41 -9.66 -11.85
CA ASN A 133 26.04 -8.66 -10.99
C ASN A 133 25.21 -7.37 -10.88
N ALA A 134 23.88 -7.47 -11.03
CA ALA A 134 23.02 -6.30 -10.88
C ALA A 134 23.21 -5.69 -9.48
N PRO A 135 23.57 -4.40 -9.37
CA PRO A 135 23.76 -3.78 -8.07
C PRO A 135 22.41 -3.71 -7.32
N PRO A 136 22.43 -3.82 -5.98
CA PRO A 136 21.23 -3.67 -5.18
C PRO A 136 20.66 -2.25 -5.31
N LEU A 137 19.34 -2.12 -5.06
CA LEU A 137 18.61 -0.86 -5.13
C LEU A 137 19.26 0.23 -4.28
N SER A 138 19.51 1.40 -4.88
CA SER A 138 19.93 2.61 -4.17
C SER A 138 18.76 3.57 -4.01
N LEU A 139 18.38 3.91 -2.78
CA LEU A 139 17.34 4.88 -2.46
C LEU A 139 17.87 5.90 -1.46
N ALA A 140 17.85 7.17 -1.86
CA ALA A 140 18.11 8.27 -0.95
C ALA A 140 16.87 8.59 -0.10
N LYS A 141 17.08 8.91 1.17
CA LYS A 141 16.06 9.46 2.04
C LYS A 141 15.66 10.84 1.54
N LYS A 142 14.37 11.09 1.35
CA LYS A 142 13.85 12.37 0.81
C LYS A 142 13.58 13.41 1.88
N GLY A 143 13.37 13.03 3.12
CA GLY A 143 12.99 13.94 4.17
C GLY A 143 13.28 13.45 5.58
N LEU A 144 12.76 14.18 6.56
CA LEU A 144 12.72 13.70 7.94
C LEU A 144 11.55 12.72 8.06
N LEU A 145 11.81 11.50 8.54
CA LEU A 145 10.77 10.53 8.90
C LEU A 145 9.86 11.17 9.95
N ARG A 146 8.76 11.77 9.50
CA ARG A 146 7.81 12.41 10.40
C ARG A 146 6.93 11.35 11.04
N PRO A 147 6.68 11.41 12.35
CA PRO A 147 5.70 10.53 12.95
C PRO A 147 4.35 10.70 12.24
N PHE A 148 3.75 9.59 11.79
CA PHE A 148 2.40 9.61 11.25
C PHE A 148 1.46 9.03 12.31
N GLY A 149 0.84 9.91 13.09
CA GLY A 149 -0.12 9.55 14.14
C GLY A 149 -1.53 9.22 13.63
N GLY A 150 -1.67 8.94 12.32
CA GLY A 150 -2.98 8.76 11.70
C GLY A 150 -3.70 10.08 11.38
N LEU A 151 -4.92 9.95 10.89
CA LEU A 151 -5.82 11.10 10.68
C LEU A 151 -6.92 11.06 11.76
N PRO A 152 -7.30 12.19 12.36
CA PRO A 152 -8.35 12.25 13.38
C PRO A 152 -9.75 12.14 12.74
N VAL A 153 -9.92 11.25 11.78
CA VAL A 153 -11.16 11.03 11.04
C VAL A 153 -11.30 9.55 10.69
N HIS A 154 -12.45 8.96 10.99
CA HIS A 154 -12.65 7.52 10.90
C HIS A 154 -13.94 7.21 10.14
N PRO A 155 -13.93 6.18 9.24
CA PRO A 155 -15.14 5.73 8.57
C PRO A 155 -16.15 5.17 9.58
N ARG A 156 -17.41 5.55 9.45
CA ARG A 156 -18.53 5.05 10.26
C ARG A 156 -19.57 4.38 9.37
N ALA A 157 -20.28 3.42 9.90
CA ALA A 157 -21.41 2.83 9.20
C ALA A 157 -22.64 3.75 9.30
N GLY A 158 -23.37 3.87 8.19
CA GLY A 158 -24.65 4.56 8.13
C GLY A 158 -25.85 3.58 8.12
N LYS A 159 -27.07 4.11 7.99
CA LYS A 159 -28.33 3.35 7.99
C LYS A 159 -28.37 2.08 7.12
N PRO A 160 -27.73 2.01 5.92
CA PRO A 160 -27.74 0.80 5.11
C PRO A 160 -26.95 -0.39 5.68
N CYS A 161 -26.27 -0.24 6.84
CA CYS A 161 -25.47 -1.31 7.42
C CYS A 161 -26.33 -2.52 7.80
N THR A 162 -25.98 -3.68 7.23
CA THR A 162 -26.69 -4.95 7.49
C THR A 162 -26.04 -5.76 8.63
N GLY A 163 -24.97 -5.27 9.26
CA GLY A 163 -24.26 -6.02 10.30
C GLY A 163 -23.46 -7.24 9.79
N CYS A 164 -23.20 -7.38 8.49
CA CYS A 164 -22.60 -8.58 7.88
C CYS A 164 -21.17 -8.92 8.33
N GLY A 165 -20.50 -8.05 9.08
CA GLY A 165 -19.17 -8.30 9.66
C GLY A 165 -17.97 -8.26 8.70
N LYS A 166 -18.17 -8.14 7.37
CA LYS A 166 -17.07 -8.17 6.39
C LYS A 166 -16.00 -7.09 6.63
N CYS A 167 -16.41 -5.90 7.07
CA CYS A 167 -15.49 -4.83 7.41
C CYS A 167 -14.69 -5.12 8.69
N ALA A 168 -15.26 -5.86 9.64
CA ALA A 168 -14.58 -6.27 10.87
C ALA A 168 -13.54 -7.35 10.59
N SER A 169 -13.90 -8.41 9.85
CA SER A 169 -12.98 -9.51 9.50
C SER A 169 -11.78 -9.07 8.67
N LEU A 170 -11.92 -8.00 7.88
CA LEU A 170 -10.87 -7.47 7.01
C LEU A 170 -10.19 -6.21 7.56
N CYS A 171 -10.47 -5.82 8.82
CA CYS A 171 -9.82 -4.66 9.42
C CYS A 171 -8.37 -4.98 9.81
N PRO A 172 -7.36 -4.29 9.25
CA PRO A 172 -5.95 -4.59 9.50
C PRO A 172 -5.54 -4.53 10.97
N VAL A 173 -6.22 -3.66 11.73
CA VAL A 173 -5.88 -3.32 13.13
C VAL A 173 -7.00 -3.67 14.12
N GLY A 174 -8.03 -4.41 13.70
CA GLY A 174 -9.13 -4.80 14.57
C GLY A 174 -9.99 -3.63 15.10
N ALA A 175 -9.96 -2.48 14.41
CA ALA A 175 -10.70 -1.28 14.86
C ALA A 175 -12.22 -1.38 14.68
N ILE A 176 -12.76 -2.48 14.17
CA ILE A 176 -14.18 -2.70 13.99
C ILE A 176 -14.57 -3.94 14.78
N PRO A 177 -15.36 -3.80 15.87
CA PRO A 177 -15.78 -4.93 16.69
C PRO A 177 -16.65 -5.91 15.90
N SER A 178 -16.37 -7.22 15.99
CA SER A 178 -17.18 -8.25 15.30
C SER A 178 -18.61 -8.36 15.85
N ARG A 179 -18.80 -8.03 17.15
CA ARG A 179 -20.11 -8.04 17.82
C ARG A 179 -21.02 -6.88 17.38
N ASP A 180 -20.40 -5.74 16.99
CA ASP A 180 -21.12 -4.59 16.45
C ASP A 180 -20.31 -3.96 15.30
N PRO A 181 -20.45 -4.50 14.08
CA PRO A 181 -19.70 -4.01 12.92
C PRO A 181 -20.13 -2.60 12.47
N SER A 182 -21.12 -1.98 13.10
CA SER A 182 -21.50 -0.59 12.82
C SER A 182 -20.52 0.40 13.45
N GLN A 183 -19.87 0.04 14.53
CA GLN A 183 -18.94 0.89 15.29
C GLN A 183 -17.55 0.93 14.67
N THR A 184 -16.75 1.90 15.13
CA THR A 184 -15.31 2.02 14.86
C THR A 184 -14.61 2.49 16.13
N LEU A 185 -13.64 1.72 16.60
CA LEU A 185 -12.74 2.10 17.69
C LEU A 185 -11.73 3.11 17.14
N GLU A 186 -11.95 4.38 17.39
CA GLU A 186 -11.19 5.49 16.79
C GLU A 186 -9.72 5.46 17.18
N THR A 187 -9.40 5.02 18.38
CA THR A 187 -8.03 4.90 18.91
C THR A 187 -7.19 3.84 18.16
N LEU A 188 -7.83 2.85 17.54
CA LEU A 188 -7.17 1.81 16.76
C LEU A 188 -7.18 2.09 15.26
N CYS A 189 -8.11 2.94 14.80
CA CYS A 189 -8.37 3.12 13.38
C CYS A 189 -7.26 3.93 12.69
N ILE A 190 -6.53 3.32 11.76
CA ILE A 190 -5.49 3.96 10.94
C ILE A 190 -6.04 4.65 9.68
N THR A 191 -7.34 4.77 9.51
CA THR A 191 -8.01 5.40 8.36
C THR A 191 -7.57 4.85 6.99
N CYS A 192 -7.32 3.54 6.93
CA CYS A 192 -6.88 2.86 5.69
C CYS A 192 -7.97 2.75 4.61
N MET A 193 -9.21 3.06 4.94
CA MET A 193 -10.40 3.01 4.07
C MET A 193 -10.77 1.61 3.55
N ARG A 194 -10.10 0.53 3.97
CA ARG A 194 -10.43 -0.84 3.54
C ARG A 194 -11.88 -1.20 3.83
N CYS A 195 -12.39 -0.84 5.01
CA CYS A 195 -13.78 -1.09 5.40
C CYS A 195 -14.80 -0.36 4.50
N VAL A 196 -14.42 0.76 3.88
CA VAL A 196 -15.25 1.47 2.89
C VAL A 196 -15.24 0.70 1.57
N ALA A 197 -14.07 0.27 1.11
CA ALA A 197 -13.91 -0.43 -0.17
C ALA A 197 -14.59 -1.81 -0.19
N VAL A 198 -14.57 -2.56 0.94
CA VAL A 198 -15.12 -3.92 1.01
C VAL A 198 -16.59 -4.00 1.40
N CYS A 199 -17.22 -2.88 1.74
CA CYS A 199 -18.62 -2.86 2.19
C CYS A 199 -19.59 -3.15 1.03
N PRO A 200 -20.29 -4.30 1.02
CA PRO A 200 -21.12 -4.70 -0.12
C PRO A 200 -22.35 -3.78 -0.34
N VAL A 201 -22.78 -3.08 0.70
CA VAL A 201 -23.93 -2.16 0.65
C VAL A 201 -23.50 -0.69 0.78
N HIS A 202 -22.19 -0.39 0.65
CA HIS A 202 -21.61 0.95 0.73
C HIS A 202 -22.04 1.75 1.96
N ALA A 203 -22.33 1.06 3.07
CA ALA A 203 -22.77 1.69 4.32
C ALA A 203 -21.63 2.44 5.03
N ARG A 204 -20.37 1.98 4.89
CA ARG A 204 -19.23 2.62 5.53
C ARG A 204 -18.71 3.78 4.70
N ARG A 205 -18.52 4.93 5.35
CA ARG A 205 -18.02 6.15 4.70
C ARG A 205 -17.43 7.13 5.70
N LEU A 206 -16.59 8.02 5.23
CA LEU A 206 -16.24 9.25 5.95
C LEU A 206 -17.36 10.28 5.83
N SER A 207 -17.39 11.22 6.77
CA SER A 207 -18.28 12.38 6.65
C SER A 207 -18.01 13.14 5.34
N PRO A 208 -19.04 13.48 4.55
CA PRO A 208 -18.87 14.25 3.32
C PRO A 208 -18.18 15.60 3.55
N LEU A 209 -18.42 16.23 4.70
CA LEU A 209 -17.77 17.49 5.08
C LEU A 209 -16.25 17.29 5.24
N VAL A 210 -15.82 16.20 5.89
CA VAL A 210 -14.41 15.86 6.04
C VAL A 210 -13.75 15.64 4.68
N VAL A 211 -14.38 14.87 3.79
CA VAL A 211 -13.89 14.62 2.42
C VAL A 211 -13.76 15.93 1.64
N LYS A 212 -14.75 16.83 1.74
CA LYS A 212 -14.74 18.15 1.08
C LYS A 212 -13.59 19.02 1.59
N LEU A 213 -13.37 19.08 2.91
CA LEU A 213 -12.30 19.87 3.52
C LEU A 213 -10.91 19.30 3.17
N ALA A 214 -10.75 17.99 3.22
CA ALA A 214 -9.53 17.30 2.78
C ALA A 214 -9.25 17.58 1.30
N GLY A 215 -10.27 17.48 0.45
CA GLY A 215 -10.16 17.78 -0.98
C GLY A 215 -9.69 19.21 -1.25
N ARG A 216 -10.23 20.21 -0.53
CA ARG A 216 -9.77 21.60 -0.65
C ARG A 216 -8.29 21.78 -0.29
N LYS A 217 -7.83 21.14 0.81
CA LYS A 217 -6.43 21.21 1.25
C LYS A 217 -5.47 20.51 0.27
N LEU A 218 -5.91 19.42 -0.34
CA LEU A 218 -5.08 18.61 -1.25
C LEU A 218 -5.12 19.12 -2.70
N LYS A 219 -6.14 19.90 -3.10
CA LYS A 219 -6.35 20.33 -4.49
C LYS A 219 -5.09 20.87 -5.17
N LYS A 220 -4.39 21.83 -4.54
CA LYS A 220 -3.17 22.42 -5.10
C LYS A 220 -2.01 21.41 -5.15
N LYS A 221 -1.86 20.58 -4.10
CA LYS A 221 -0.75 19.62 -3.98
C LYS A 221 -0.89 18.42 -4.93
N CYS A 222 -2.12 18.10 -5.34
CA CYS A 222 -2.45 16.98 -6.22
C CYS A 222 -2.91 17.43 -7.60
N ALA A 223 -2.75 18.73 -7.97
CA ALA A 223 -3.25 19.28 -9.22
C ALA A 223 -2.51 18.72 -10.45
N ARG A 224 -1.21 18.47 -10.32
CA ARG A 224 -0.41 17.86 -11.39
C ARG A 224 -0.58 16.34 -11.36
N ARG A 225 -0.83 15.74 -12.53
CA ARG A 225 -0.76 14.28 -12.69
C ARG A 225 0.67 13.83 -12.36
N GLN A 226 0.79 12.93 -11.41
CA GLN A 226 2.03 12.20 -11.15
C GLN A 226 2.07 10.95 -12.03
N GLU A 227 3.26 10.56 -12.44
CA GLU A 227 3.46 9.38 -13.26
C GLU A 227 4.10 8.25 -12.44
N PRO A 228 3.86 6.97 -12.79
CA PRO A 228 4.62 5.87 -12.24
C PRO A 228 6.12 6.05 -12.52
N GLU A 229 6.97 5.65 -11.56
CA GLU A 229 8.43 5.77 -11.63
C GLU A 229 9.09 4.45 -11.26
N LEU A 230 10.11 4.05 -12.03
CA LEU A 230 10.98 2.90 -11.75
C LEU A 230 12.33 3.41 -11.27
N ILE A 231 12.91 2.77 -10.24
CA ILE A 231 14.14 3.15 -9.57
C ILE A 231 14.99 1.88 -9.38
N PHE A 232 16.30 2.04 -9.61
CA PHE A 232 17.32 1.02 -9.38
C PHE A 232 18.39 1.45 -8.41
#